data_ba9f3f4bc41078dc33219cc0f25c79e7
#
_entry.id   ba9f3f4bc41078dc33219cc0f25c79e7
#
_cell.length_a   1.000
_cell.length_b   1.000
_cell.length_c   1.000
_cell.angle_alpha   90.00
_cell.angle_beta   90.00
_cell.angle_gamma   90.00
#
_symmetry.space_group_name_H-M   'P 1'
#
loop_
_entity.id
_entity.type
_entity.pdbx_description
1 polymer ?
#
loop_
_entity_poly.entity_id
_entity_poly.type
_entity_poly.pdbx_seq_one_letter_code
_entity_poly.pdbx_strand_id
1 'polypeptide(L)'
;KPYRKIEDLAKVQKILGRRLKVIPKDYGGRIVKEFEITFDDGTKEYKEYLDLEFVFYAYYPELRILCFDSAGGYSKVDFNTNSEEWNGNISPEEWSVSPDKQLRINADGPDCIARDGYSYFLEKWNKEKRRYEHIGDLFYTENLLRSWTDDGDGLNFERVQHVILCWYYGTDWSWTDNNTVLYTCPDSYTEGGRLYGEMEIIVK
;
A
#
# COMPACT_ATOMS: atom_id res chain seq x y z
N LYS A 1 0.91 1.32 15.27
CA LYS A 1 0.08 0.74 14.18
C LYS A 1 -1.20 1.56 14.06
N PRO A 2 -1.52 2.07 12.89
CA PRO A 2 -2.66 2.99 12.72
C PRO A 2 -4.01 2.28 12.88
N TYR A 3 -4.08 0.97 12.54
CA TYR A 3 -5.32 0.20 12.54
C TYR A 3 -5.14 -1.16 13.24
N ARG A 4 -6.24 -1.69 13.77
CA ARG A 4 -6.27 -3.04 14.32
C ARG A 4 -6.17 -4.07 13.20
N LYS A 5 -5.20 -4.97 13.30
CA LYS A 5 -4.94 -6.08 12.38
C LYS A 5 -5.38 -7.40 12.99
N ILE A 6 -6.09 -8.22 12.24
CA ILE A 6 -6.48 -9.60 12.64
C ILE A 6 -5.90 -10.56 11.61
N GLU A 7 -4.88 -11.32 11.99
CA GLU A 7 -4.16 -12.30 11.17
C GLU A 7 -4.68 -13.74 11.34
N ASP A 8 -5.52 -13.98 12.33
CA ASP A 8 -6.16 -15.28 12.56
C ASP A 8 -7.35 -15.45 11.62
N LEU A 9 -7.16 -16.26 10.57
CA LEU A 9 -8.20 -16.55 9.59
C LEU A 9 -9.47 -17.12 10.19
N ALA A 10 -9.35 -18.03 11.19
CA ALA A 10 -10.53 -18.63 11.83
C ALA A 10 -11.35 -17.59 12.61
N LYS A 11 -10.66 -16.63 13.23
CA LYS A 11 -11.29 -15.49 13.89
C LYS A 11 -11.97 -14.57 12.89
N VAL A 12 -11.32 -14.30 11.75
CA VAL A 12 -11.90 -13.48 10.68
C VAL A 12 -13.12 -14.15 10.07
N GLN A 13 -13.09 -15.47 9.86
CA GLN A 13 -14.27 -16.21 9.40
C GLN A 13 -15.45 -16.11 10.38
N LYS A 14 -15.20 -16.12 11.69
CA LYS A 14 -16.26 -15.90 12.69
C LYS A 14 -16.84 -14.49 12.62
N ILE A 15 -16.00 -13.46 12.37
CA ILE A 15 -16.43 -12.06 12.24
C ILE A 15 -17.23 -11.84 10.97
N LEU A 16 -16.74 -12.33 9.84
CA LEU A 16 -17.36 -12.13 8.53
C LEU A 16 -18.51 -13.13 8.26
N GLY A 17 -18.51 -14.27 8.96
CA GLY A 17 -19.54 -15.29 8.80
C GLY A 17 -19.62 -15.80 7.38
N ARG A 18 -20.82 -15.79 6.80
CA ARG A 18 -21.09 -16.25 5.42
C ARG A 18 -20.40 -15.41 4.32
N ARG A 19 -19.86 -14.24 4.68
CA ARG A 19 -19.15 -13.36 3.72
C ARG A 19 -17.77 -13.88 3.36
N LEU A 20 -17.18 -14.75 4.17
CA LEU A 20 -15.86 -15.35 3.88
C LEU A 20 -15.94 -16.87 3.98
N LYS A 21 -15.91 -17.53 2.85
CA LYS A 21 -15.83 -18.98 2.76
C LYS A 21 -14.42 -19.38 2.34
N VAL A 22 -13.81 -20.26 3.11
CA VAL A 22 -12.50 -20.86 2.82
C VAL A 22 -12.74 -22.24 2.22
N ILE A 23 -12.19 -22.47 1.04
CA ILE A 23 -12.41 -23.67 0.25
C ILE A 23 -11.06 -24.39 0.10
N PRO A 24 -10.84 -25.51 0.78
CA PRO A 24 -9.65 -26.31 0.54
C PRO A 24 -9.75 -26.97 -0.84
N LYS A 25 -8.67 -26.86 -1.61
CA LYS A 25 -8.53 -27.50 -2.94
C LYS A 25 -7.25 -28.32 -2.98
N ASP A 26 -7.34 -29.48 -3.61
CA ASP A 26 -6.19 -30.35 -3.85
C ASP A 26 -5.67 -30.16 -5.28
N TYR A 27 -4.45 -29.69 -5.38
CA TYR A 27 -3.72 -29.55 -6.63
C TYR A 27 -2.56 -30.55 -6.68
N GLY A 28 -2.89 -31.79 -7.05
CA GLY A 28 -1.89 -32.85 -7.20
C GLY A 28 -1.19 -33.27 -5.89
N GLY A 29 -1.93 -33.27 -4.76
CA GLY A 29 -1.42 -33.61 -3.43
C GLY A 29 -0.99 -32.40 -2.59
N ARG A 30 -1.05 -31.19 -3.14
CA ARG A 30 -0.88 -29.96 -2.39
C ARG A 30 -2.25 -29.36 -2.06
N ILE A 31 -2.59 -29.34 -0.77
CA ILE A 31 -3.82 -28.67 -0.32
C ILE A 31 -3.57 -27.19 -0.17
N VAL A 32 -4.29 -26.38 -0.93
CA VAL A 32 -4.28 -24.91 -0.87
C VAL A 32 -5.64 -24.39 -0.41
N LYS A 33 -5.69 -23.13 0.02
CA LYS A 33 -6.93 -22.46 0.40
C LYS A 33 -7.31 -21.49 -0.67
N GLU A 34 -8.50 -21.65 -1.22
CA GLU A 34 -9.15 -20.66 -2.05
C GLU A 34 -10.22 -19.94 -1.22
N PHE A 35 -10.62 -18.76 -1.66
CA PHE A 35 -11.54 -17.92 -0.92
C PHE A 35 -12.70 -17.46 -1.80
N GLU A 36 -13.92 -17.60 -1.29
CA GLU A 36 -15.10 -16.97 -1.83
C GLU A 36 -15.51 -15.87 -0.87
N ILE A 37 -15.52 -14.64 -1.36
CA ILE A 37 -15.90 -13.45 -0.62
C ILE A 37 -17.27 -12.99 -1.15
N THR A 38 -18.25 -12.80 -0.25
CA THR A 38 -19.56 -12.26 -0.61
C THR A 38 -19.69 -10.86 -0.03
N PHE A 39 -19.89 -9.88 -0.89
CA PHE A 39 -20.10 -8.49 -0.52
C PHE A 39 -21.48 -8.22 0.06
N ASP A 40 -21.70 -7.02 0.58
CA ASP A 40 -22.97 -6.62 1.21
C ASP A 40 -24.13 -6.53 0.19
N ASP A 41 -23.83 -6.27 -1.07
CA ASP A 41 -24.79 -6.26 -2.17
C ASP A 41 -25.09 -7.66 -2.75
N GLY A 42 -24.41 -8.69 -2.25
CA GLY A 42 -24.55 -10.09 -2.69
C GLY A 42 -23.66 -10.47 -3.87
N THR A 43 -22.90 -9.54 -4.44
CA THR A 43 -21.87 -9.88 -5.42
C THR A 43 -20.72 -10.66 -4.79
N LYS A 44 -19.95 -11.33 -5.61
CA LYS A 44 -18.88 -12.23 -5.13
C LYS A 44 -17.56 -11.93 -5.79
N GLU A 45 -16.51 -12.10 -5.01
CA GLU A 45 -15.12 -12.12 -5.43
C GLU A 45 -14.49 -13.46 -5.09
N TYR A 46 -13.59 -13.94 -5.94
CA TYR A 46 -12.91 -15.21 -5.75
C TYR A 46 -11.40 -15.01 -5.75
N LYS A 47 -10.71 -15.67 -4.83
CA LYS A 47 -9.25 -15.74 -4.80
C LYS A 47 -8.86 -17.19 -5.04
N GLU A 48 -8.53 -17.50 -6.28
CA GLU A 48 -8.18 -18.84 -6.73
C GLU A 48 -6.66 -19.01 -6.84
N TYR A 49 -6.18 -20.20 -6.53
CA TYR A 49 -4.74 -20.49 -6.52
C TYR A 49 -4.08 -20.34 -7.90
N LEU A 50 -4.79 -20.70 -8.95
CA LEU A 50 -4.22 -20.69 -10.30
C LEU A 50 -3.95 -19.29 -10.85
N ASP A 51 -4.58 -18.27 -10.28
CA ASP A 51 -4.39 -16.90 -10.73
C ASP A 51 -3.08 -16.28 -10.22
N LEU A 52 -2.91 -16.17 -8.90
CA LEU A 52 -1.75 -15.49 -8.29
C LEU A 52 -1.32 -16.08 -6.93
N GLU A 53 -1.71 -17.29 -6.58
CA GLU A 53 -1.40 -17.91 -5.29
C GLU A 53 -1.73 -16.97 -4.09
N PHE A 54 -2.99 -16.53 -4.00
CA PHE A 54 -3.42 -15.65 -2.93
C PHE A 54 -3.34 -16.32 -1.56
N VAL A 55 -2.66 -15.68 -0.63
CA VAL A 55 -2.57 -16.09 0.76
C VAL A 55 -3.29 -15.07 1.63
N PHE A 56 -4.19 -15.53 2.51
CA PHE A 56 -4.81 -14.63 3.47
C PHE A 56 -3.73 -13.94 4.31
N TYR A 57 -3.75 -12.61 4.30
CA TYR A 57 -2.82 -11.79 5.05
C TYR A 57 -3.44 -11.25 6.34
N ALA A 58 -4.52 -10.47 6.23
CA ALA A 58 -5.15 -9.86 7.39
C ALA A 58 -6.55 -9.31 7.10
N TYR A 59 -7.29 -9.04 8.18
CA TYR A 59 -8.52 -8.25 8.15
C TYR A 59 -8.38 -7.01 9.05
N TYR A 60 -8.77 -5.86 8.53
CA TYR A 60 -8.77 -4.56 9.21
C TYR A 60 -10.23 -4.13 9.46
N PRO A 61 -10.79 -4.42 10.65
CA PRO A 61 -12.22 -4.23 10.90
C PRO A 61 -12.66 -2.76 10.88
N GLU A 62 -11.79 -1.84 11.28
CA GLU A 62 -12.07 -0.39 11.27
C GLU A 62 -12.24 0.14 9.84
N LEU A 63 -11.50 -0.41 8.91
CA LEU A 63 -11.53 -0.08 7.48
C LEU A 63 -12.51 -0.96 6.70
N ARG A 64 -12.92 -2.11 7.25
CA ARG A 64 -13.66 -3.18 6.57
C ARG A 64 -12.91 -3.72 5.33
N ILE A 65 -11.59 -3.82 5.43
CA ILE A 65 -10.72 -4.32 4.35
C ILE A 65 -10.19 -5.70 4.73
N LEU A 66 -10.32 -6.64 3.79
CA LEU A 66 -9.73 -7.97 3.84
C LEU A 66 -8.56 -8.02 2.87
N CYS A 67 -7.35 -8.27 3.37
CA CYS A 67 -6.14 -8.30 2.57
C CYS A 67 -5.66 -9.71 2.31
N PHE A 68 -5.23 -9.93 1.09
CA PHE A 68 -4.50 -11.10 0.65
C PHE A 68 -3.12 -10.68 0.13
N ASP A 69 -2.12 -11.47 0.44
CA ASP A 69 -0.80 -11.37 -0.15
C ASP A 69 -0.75 -12.20 -1.43
N SER A 70 -0.03 -11.73 -2.44
CA SER A 70 0.17 -12.42 -3.70
C SER A 70 1.53 -12.06 -4.30
N ALA A 71 1.96 -12.78 -5.31
CA ALA A 71 3.23 -12.49 -6.00
C ALA A 71 3.30 -11.07 -6.62
N GLY A 72 2.14 -10.42 -6.84
CA GLY A 72 2.04 -9.05 -7.38
C GLY A 72 1.76 -7.97 -6.34
N GLY A 73 1.80 -8.30 -5.03
CA GLY A 73 1.49 -7.36 -3.95
C GLY A 73 0.19 -7.68 -3.22
N TYR A 74 -0.40 -6.69 -2.58
CA TYR A 74 -1.59 -6.87 -1.74
C TYR A 74 -2.88 -6.66 -2.52
N SER A 75 -3.72 -7.71 -2.54
CA SER A 75 -5.12 -7.58 -2.95
C SER A 75 -5.96 -7.13 -1.76
N LYS A 76 -6.67 -6.02 -1.89
CA LYS A 76 -7.52 -5.43 -0.85
C LYS A 76 -8.98 -5.53 -1.25
N VAL A 77 -9.72 -6.41 -0.60
CA VAL A 77 -11.17 -6.54 -0.77
C VAL A 77 -11.85 -5.58 0.20
N ASP A 78 -12.48 -4.54 -0.32
CA ASP A 78 -13.14 -3.49 0.46
C ASP A 78 -14.66 -3.71 0.50
N PHE A 79 -15.18 -4.02 1.69
CA PHE A 79 -16.62 -4.18 1.92
C PHE A 79 -17.40 -2.84 1.96
N ASN A 80 -16.74 -1.70 1.89
CA ASN A 80 -17.46 -0.42 1.77
C ASN A 80 -17.81 -0.11 0.32
N THR A 81 -16.95 -0.56 -0.61
CA THR A 81 -17.15 -0.36 -2.06
C THR A 81 -17.73 -1.57 -2.76
N ASN A 82 -17.80 -2.72 -2.06
CA ASN A 82 -18.14 -4.01 -2.63
C ASN A 82 -17.28 -4.37 -3.85
N SER A 83 -16.00 -4.11 -3.74
CA SER A 83 -15.04 -4.37 -4.81
C SER A 83 -13.66 -4.72 -4.28
N GLU A 84 -12.87 -5.30 -5.15
CA GLU A 84 -11.43 -5.36 -4.95
C GLU A 84 -10.82 -4.04 -5.38
N GLU A 85 -10.02 -3.44 -4.50
CA GLU A 85 -9.28 -2.21 -4.80
C GLU A 85 -7.79 -2.51 -4.89
N TRP A 86 -7.20 -2.12 -6.00
CA TRP A 86 -5.76 -2.17 -6.26
C TRP A 86 -5.07 -0.82 -6.02
N ASN A 87 -5.74 0.10 -5.32
CA ASN A 87 -5.18 1.40 -4.98
C ASN A 87 -4.07 1.24 -3.94
N GLY A 88 -2.84 1.19 -4.43
CA GLY A 88 -1.64 1.01 -3.65
C GLY A 88 -1.32 -0.46 -3.34
N ASN A 89 -0.08 -0.86 -3.60
CA ASN A 89 0.44 -2.21 -3.38
C ASN A 89 0.96 -2.46 -1.96
N ILE A 90 0.82 -1.48 -1.07
CA ILE A 90 1.23 -1.61 0.32
C ILE A 90 0.07 -2.02 1.23
N SER A 91 0.39 -2.70 2.32
CA SER A 91 -0.61 -3.08 3.31
C SER A 91 -1.10 -1.86 4.11
N PRO A 92 -2.33 -1.90 4.69
CA PRO A 92 -2.83 -0.81 5.51
C PRO A 92 -1.96 -0.41 6.71
N GLU A 93 -1.09 -1.28 7.18
CA GLU A 93 -0.16 -0.98 8.27
C GLU A 93 1.07 -0.18 7.82
N GLU A 94 1.33 -0.13 6.53
CA GLU A 94 2.40 0.65 5.92
C GLU A 94 1.95 2.06 5.51
N TRP A 95 0.64 2.32 5.57
CA TRP A 95 0.13 3.66 5.30
C TRP A 95 0.61 4.65 6.35
N SER A 96 1.07 5.80 5.90
CA SER A 96 1.33 6.93 6.77
C SER A 96 0.04 7.73 6.97
N VAL A 97 -0.46 7.76 8.19
CA VAL A 97 -1.80 8.29 8.52
C VAL A 97 -1.66 9.48 9.46
N SER A 98 -2.39 10.57 9.16
CA SER A 98 -2.44 11.76 10.02
C SER A 98 -2.99 11.42 11.41
N PRO A 99 -2.64 12.19 12.46
CA PRO A 99 -3.09 11.92 13.83
C PRO A 99 -4.61 11.82 13.98
N ASP A 100 -5.36 12.64 13.24
CA ASP A 100 -6.83 12.62 13.22
C ASP A 100 -7.44 11.58 12.25
N LYS A 101 -6.59 10.83 11.55
CA LYS A 101 -6.97 9.80 10.56
C LYS A 101 -7.79 10.34 9.37
N GLN A 102 -7.72 11.64 9.09
CA GLN A 102 -8.42 12.22 7.95
C GLN A 102 -7.61 12.15 6.66
N LEU A 103 -6.29 12.17 6.76
CA LEU A 103 -5.36 12.08 5.63
C LEU A 103 -4.49 10.84 5.77
N ARG A 104 -4.12 10.27 4.63
CA ARG A 104 -3.10 9.23 4.58
C ARG A 104 -2.26 9.36 3.31
N ILE A 105 -1.02 8.94 3.44
CA ILE A 105 -0.16 8.68 2.30
C ILE A 105 -0.20 7.19 2.02
N ASN A 106 -0.48 6.87 0.78
CA ASN A 106 -0.49 5.53 0.23
C ASN A 106 0.50 5.46 -0.92
N ALA A 107 0.90 4.27 -1.32
CA ALA A 107 1.83 4.08 -2.41
C ALA A 107 1.37 2.95 -3.31
N ASP A 108 1.58 3.16 -4.61
CA ASP A 108 1.52 2.10 -5.60
C ASP A 108 2.96 1.66 -5.89
N GLY A 109 3.26 0.45 -5.56
CA GLY A 109 4.62 -0.09 -5.69
C GLY A 109 4.88 -0.65 -7.07
N PRO A 110 6.14 -0.87 -7.41
CA PRO A 110 6.46 -1.56 -8.63
C PRO A 110 5.85 -2.96 -8.57
N ASP A 111 5.21 -3.35 -9.65
CA ASP A 111 5.05 -4.76 -9.94
C ASP A 111 6.44 -5.42 -9.83
N CYS A 112 6.52 -6.60 -9.23
CA CYS A 112 7.80 -7.31 -9.01
C CYS A 112 8.65 -7.50 -10.28
N ILE A 113 8.09 -7.20 -11.44
CA ILE A 113 8.70 -7.25 -12.78
C ILE A 113 9.12 -5.86 -13.28
N ALA A 114 8.53 -4.78 -12.79
CA ALA A 114 8.84 -3.42 -13.22
C ALA A 114 9.93 -2.79 -12.34
N ARG A 115 10.96 -2.25 -12.94
CA ARG A 115 12.02 -1.46 -12.29
C ARG A 115 11.57 -0.02 -11.98
N ASP A 116 10.28 0.24 -12.13
CA ASP A 116 9.68 1.56 -11.99
C ASP A 116 9.34 1.82 -10.53
N GLY A 117 9.64 2.99 -10.02
CA GLY A 117 9.58 3.32 -8.62
C GLY A 117 8.17 3.35 -7.99
N TYR A 118 8.11 3.64 -6.70
CA TYR A 118 6.84 3.87 -6.00
C TYR A 118 6.22 5.20 -6.43
N SER A 119 4.92 5.17 -6.73
CA SER A 119 4.08 6.36 -6.82
C SER A 119 3.47 6.61 -5.46
N TYR A 120 3.73 7.78 -4.89
CA TYR A 120 3.11 8.19 -3.63
C TYR A 120 1.96 9.15 -3.89
N PHE A 121 0.86 8.92 -3.21
CA PHE A 121 -0.33 9.75 -3.35
C PHE A 121 -0.99 10.03 -2.01
N LEU A 122 -1.65 11.18 -1.96
CA LEU A 122 -2.40 11.64 -0.80
C LEU A 122 -3.86 11.27 -0.95
N GLU A 123 -4.45 10.74 0.11
CA GLU A 123 -5.85 10.37 0.19
C GLU A 123 -6.52 11.03 1.40
N LYS A 124 -7.81 11.29 1.27
CA LYS A 124 -8.64 11.86 2.32
C LYS A 124 -9.79 10.93 2.67
N TRP A 125 -10.05 10.79 3.99
CA TRP A 125 -11.15 9.98 4.48
C TRP A 125 -12.51 10.58 4.11
N ASN A 126 -13.30 9.82 3.35
CA ASN A 126 -14.69 10.14 3.04
C ASN A 126 -15.59 9.40 4.03
N LYS A 127 -16.27 10.16 4.92
CA LYS A 127 -17.15 9.61 5.96
C LYS A 127 -18.38 8.90 5.41
N GLU A 128 -18.94 9.42 4.32
CA GLU A 128 -20.17 8.88 3.70
C GLU A 128 -19.88 7.53 3.05
N LYS A 129 -18.78 7.46 2.29
CA LYS A 129 -18.35 6.25 1.60
C LYS A 129 -17.53 5.30 2.49
N ARG A 130 -17.10 5.77 3.68
CA ARG A 130 -16.28 5.02 4.66
C ARG A 130 -14.98 4.47 4.07
N ARG A 131 -14.36 5.24 3.20
CA ARG A 131 -13.09 4.92 2.55
C ARG A 131 -12.21 6.14 2.38
N TYR A 132 -10.94 5.90 2.14
CA TYR A 132 -10.05 6.95 1.66
C TYR A 132 -10.25 7.15 0.16
N GLU A 133 -10.21 8.40 -0.27
CA GLU A 133 -10.30 8.79 -1.67
C GLU A 133 -9.09 9.61 -2.05
N HIS A 134 -8.54 9.30 -3.21
CA HIS A 134 -7.41 10.00 -3.79
C HIS A 134 -7.72 11.49 -3.98
N ILE A 135 -6.83 12.36 -3.52
CA ILE A 135 -6.95 13.82 -3.66
C ILE A 135 -5.77 14.44 -4.38
N GLY A 136 -4.66 13.74 -4.55
CA GLY A 136 -3.53 14.24 -5.32
C GLY A 136 -2.32 13.30 -5.30
N ASP A 137 -1.55 13.37 -6.37
CA ASP A 137 -0.27 12.70 -6.48
C ASP A 137 0.80 13.55 -5.80
N LEU A 138 1.62 12.93 -4.95
CA LEU A 138 2.71 13.61 -4.26
C LEU A 138 3.94 13.63 -5.14
N PHE A 139 4.41 12.48 -5.54
CA PHE A 139 5.48 12.33 -6.50
C PHE A 139 5.59 10.87 -6.96
N TYR A 140 6.24 10.74 -8.10
CA TYR A 140 6.68 9.48 -8.66
C TYR A 140 8.20 9.49 -8.68
N THR A 141 8.83 8.48 -8.12
CA THR A 141 10.29 8.47 -7.97
C THR A 141 11.04 8.54 -9.29
N GLU A 142 10.50 7.96 -10.35
CA GLU A 142 11.08 8.08 -11.70
C GLU A 142 11.00 9.51 -12.25
N ASN A 143 9.92 10.25 -11.97
CA ASN A 143 9.78 11.65 -12.40
C ASN A 143 10.74 12.57 -11.65
N LEU A 144 11.03 12.30 -10.38
CA LEU A 144 12.11 12.99 -9.66
C LEU A 144 13.47 12.75 -10.33
N LEU A 145 13.72 11.53 -10.75
CA LEU A 145 14.93 11.21 -11.50
C LEU A 145 14.98 11.96 -12.83
N ARG A 146 13.88 11.98 -13.59
CA ARG A 146 13.81 12.69 -14.89
C ARG A 146 13.88 14.20 -14.75
N SER A 147 13.18 14.80 -13.79
CA SER A 147 13.24 16.26 -13.58
C SER A 147 14.64 16.74 -13.18
N TRP A 148 15.41 15.89 -12.53
CA TRP A 148 16.80 16.20 -12.20
C TRP A 148 17.78 15.95 -13.36
N THR A 149 17.37 15.16 -14.38
CA THR A 149 18.18 14.93 -15.58
C THR A 149 17.98 16.00 -16.64
N ASP A 150 16.81 16.64 -16.68
CA ASP A 150 16.44 17.59 -17.72
C ASP A 150 16.93 19.03 -17.46
N ASP A 151 17.35 19.35 -16.23
CA ASP A 151 17.80 20.70 -15.86
C ASP A 151 19.20 21.11 -16.39
N GLY A 152 19.77 20.35 -17.30
CA GLY A 152 20.98 20.73 -18.05
C GLY A 152 22.28 20.85 -17.25
N ASP A 153 22.21 20.93 -15.95
CA ASP A 153 23.35 20.96 -15.03
C ASP A 153 23.67 19.51 -14.60
N GLY A 154 24.48 18.87 -15.39
CA GLY A 154 24.92 17.49 -15.27
C GLY A 154 24.64 16.86 -13.93
N LEU A 155 23.63 15.99 -13.92
CA LEU A 155 23.26 15.25 -12.74
C LEU A 155 24.48 14.61 -12.12
N ASN A 156 24.70 14.98 -10.88
CA ASN A 156 25.61 14.22 -10.08
C ASN A 156 25.02 12.82 -9.94
N PHE A 157 25.67 11.82 -10.52
CA PHE A 157 25.28 10.41 -10.48
C PHE A 157 25.00 9.95 -9.03
N GLU A 158 25.62 10.56 -8.04
CA GLU A 158 25.39 10.37 -6.62
C GLU A 158 23.97 10.76 -6.17
N ARG A 159 23.37 11.81 -6.75
CA ARG A 159 21.98 12.22 -6.47
C ARG A 159 20.97 11.22 -7.04
N VAL A 160 21.21 10.70 -8.22
CA VAL A 160 20.37 9.67 -8.84
C VAL A 160 20.44 8.37 -8.02
N GLN A 161 21.64 7.96 -7.62
CA GLN A 161 21.80 6.81 -6.73
C GLN A 161 21.11 7.02 -5.37
N HIS A 162 21.16 8.22 -4.84
CA HIS A 162 20.51 8.55 -3.58
C HIS A 162 18.98 8.37 -3.67
N VAL A 163 18.34 8.89 -4.71
CA VAL A 163 16.89 8.69 -4.91
C VAL A 163 16.55 7.23 -5.13
N ILE A 164 17.34 6.49 -5.89
CA ILE A 164 17.14 5.04 -6.09
C ILE A 164 17.33 4.27 -4.78
N LEU A 165 18.31 4.63 -3.96
CA LEU A 165 18.58 3.96 -2.68
C LEU A 165 17.51 4.27 -1.63
N CYS A 166 17.00 5.49 -1.56
CA CYS A 166 15.85 5.84 -0.73
C CYS A 166 14.64 4.99 -1.06
N TRP A 167 14.48 4.69 -2.32
CA TRP A 167 13.44 3.83 -2.81
C TRP A 167 13.59 2.35 -2.38
N TYR A 168 14.82 1.86 -2.29
CA TYR A 168 15.12 0.46 -1.95
C TYR A 168 15.02 0.15 -0.45
N TYR A 169 15.24 1.15 0.41
CA TYR A 169 15.34 0.98 1.88
C TYR A 169 14.14 1.52 2.66
N GLY A 170 13.07 1.90 1.97
CA GLY A 170 11.89 2.47 2.59
C GLY A 170 12.03 3.98 2.82
N THR A 171 10.90 4.60 2.92
CA THR A 171 10.75 6.03 3.16
C THR A 171 10.00 6.22 4.45
N ASP A 172 10.48 7.12 5.30
CA ASP A 172 9.77 7.47 6.52
C ASP A 172 8.91 8.70 6.28
N TRP A 173 7.63 8.52 6.46
CA TRP A 173 6.64 9.58 6.47
C TRP A 173 6.21 9.86 7.90
N SER A 174 6.43 11.07 8.38
CA SER A 174 6.12 11.48 9.74
C SER A 174 5.18 12.67 9.75
N TRP A 175 3.98 12.51 10.32
CA TRP A 175 3.05 13.62 10.50
C TRP A 175 3.45 14.46 11.71
N THR A 176 3.69 15.74 11.48
CA THR A 176 3.98 16.71 12.55
C THR A 176 2.69 17.28 13.15
N ASP A 177 1.63 17.33 12.34
CA ASP A 177 0.25 17.68 12.75
C ASP A 177 -0.76 17.02 11.78
N ASN A 178 -2.03 17.45 11.82
CA ASN A 178 -3.07 16.86 10.99
C ASN A 178 -2.96 17.18 9.49
N ASN A 179 -2.20 18.19 9.12
CA ASN A 179 -2.08 18.69 7.76
C ASN A 179 -0.65 18.73 7.24
N THR A 180 0.33 18.48 8.08
CA THR A 180 1.74 18.57 7.73
C THR A 180 2.42 17.23 7.88
N VAL A 181 3.01 16.74 6.82
CA VAL A 181 3.78 15.51 6.80
C VAL A 181 5.22 15.80 6.38
N LEU A 182 6.15 15.23 7.11
CA LEU A 182 7.57 15.24 6.81
C LEU A 182 7.95 13.93 6.12
N TYR A 183 8.51 14.05 4.95
CA TYR A 183 9.16 12.95 4.24
C TYR A 183 10.64 12.97 4.54
N THR A 184 11.15 11.90 5.08
CA THR A 184 12.58 11.75 5.36
C THR A 184 13.11 10.58 4.53
N CYS A 185 14.11 10.85 3.72
CA CYS A 185 14.84 9.80 3.04
C CYS A 185 15.89 9.23 4.00
N PRO A 186 15.79 7.97 4.42
CA PRO A 186 16.76 7.39 5.32
C PRO A 186 18.13 7.27 4.66
N ASP A 187 19.16 7.23 5.49
CA ASP A 187 20.57 7.16 5.14
C ASP A 187 20.86 6.29 3.91
N SER A 188 21.27 6.89 2.82
CA SER A 188 21.95 6.15 1.77
C SER A 188 23.44 6.19 2.00
N TYR A 189 24.05 5.02 2.06
CA TYR A 189 25.52 4.91 2.07
C TYR A 189 26.04 5.14 0.65
N THR A 190 26.60 6.30 0.40
CA THR A 190 27.52 6.49 -0.72
C THR A 190 28.94 6.38 -0.18
N GLU A 191 29.90 5.95 -0.97
CA GLU A 191 31.33 5.92 -0.59
C GLU A 191 31.89 7.30 -0.17
N GLY A 192 31.11 8.37 -0.24
CA GLY A 192 31.51 9.76 0.03
C GLY A 192 30.72 10.49 1.12
N GLY A 193 29.72 9.90 1.78
CA GLY A 193 28.98 10.59 2.83
C GLY A 193 27.47 10.30 2.89
N ARG A 194 26.82 10.78 3.94
CA ARG A 194 25.37 10.68 4.14
C ARG A 194 24.68 11.83 3.43
N LEU A 195 23.72 11.53 2.55
CA LEU A 195 22.83 12.52 1.99
C LEU A 195 21.48 12.40 2.70
N TYR A 196 21.02 13.48 3.32
CA TYR A 196 19.69 13.60 3.90
C TYR A 196 18.80 14.40 2.95
N GLY A 197 17.62 13.85 2.69
CA GLY A 197 16.56 14.61 2.03
C GLY A 197 15.37 14.70 2.96
N GLU A 198 15.00 15.92 3.33
CA GLU A 198 13.74 16.19 4.03
C GLU A 198 12.84 17.02 3.12
N MET A 199 11.57 16.66 3.05
CA MET A 199 10.56 17.43 2.35
C MET A 199 9.35 17.60 3.26
N GLU A 200 8.96 18.84 3.50
CA GLU A 200 7.74 19.16 4.22
C GLU A 200 6.59 19.34 3.22
N ILE A 201 5.50 18.61 3.43
CA ILE A 201 4.30 18.69 2.60
C ILE A 201 3.17 19.21 3.47
N ILE A 202 2.62 20.36 3.10
CA ILE A 202 1.51 21.01 3.79
C ILE A 202 0.24 20.85 2.96
N VAL A 203 -0.75 20.17 3.52
CA VAL A 203 -2.07 19.99 2.90
C VAL A 203 -2.96 21.16 3.32
N LYS A 204 -3.40 21.94 2.35
CA LYS A 204 -4.24 23.13 2.54
C LYS A 204 -5.72 22.83 2.34
#